data_b71cb26fa5816f104f75cf244f22f158
#
_entry.id   b71cb26fa5816f104f75cf244f22f158
#
_cell.length_a   1.000
_cell.length_b   1.000
_cell.length_c   1.000
_cell.angle_alpha   90.00
_cell.angle_beta   90.00
_cell.angle_gamma   90.00
#
_symmetry.space_group_name_H-M   'P 1'
#
loop_
_entity.id
_entity.type
_entity.pdbx_description
1 polymer ?
#
loop_
_entity_poly.entity_id
_entity_poly.type
_entity_poly.pdbx_seq_one_letter_code
_entity_poly.pdbx_strand_id
1 'polypeptide(L)'
;MITADLALTRLKEGNRRFVSAAMNHPHQDKERRNEVEKGQQPFAAVICCSDSRVPPEILFDEGIGDLFVIRLAGNIVTDEVIASVEYAAAHLHVPLVVVLGHAGCGAIKAALAYTGEAEGHIPTLVSVIKPSIAASAGRDADSVARVHATSMADKLRKSTPLLKPLVDSRALAIVSARYDLHTGIVEIAP
;
A
#
# COMPACT_ATOMS: atom_id res chain seq x y z
N MET A 1 -20.00 2.41 10.06
CA MET A 1 -18.67 2.38 9.40
C MET A 1 -18.07 0.98 9.59
N ILE A 2 -17.35 0.48 8.59
CA ILE A 2 -16.64 -0.82 8.69
C ILE A 2 -15.48 -0.70 9.69
N THR A 3 -15.16 -1.79 10.40
CA THR A 3 -13.98 -1.84 11.29
C THR A 3 -12.72 -2.19 10.49
N ALA A 4 -11.54 -1.90 11.04
CA ALA A 4 -10.26 -2.27 10.42
C ALA A 4 -10.14 -3.78 10.17
N ASP A 5 -10.61 -4.61 11.11
CA ASP A 5 -10.58 -6.08 10.99
C ASP A 5 -11.48 -6.59 9.86
N LEU A 6 -12.68 -6.01 9.73
CA LEU A 6 -13.58 -6.35 8.61
C LEU A 6 -13.03 -5.88 7.27
N ALA A 7 -12.42 -4.68 7.22
CA ALA A 7 -11.75 -4.17 6.04
C ALA A 7 -10.59 -5.09 5.61
N LEU A 8 -9.77 -5.52 6.58
CA LEU A 8 -8.66 -6.44 6.33
C LEU A 8 -9.15 -7.81 5.85
N THR A 9 -10.23 -8.32 6.45
CA THR A 9 -10.87 -9.57 6.02
C THR A 9 -11.36 -9.48 4.59
N ARG A 10 -12.04 -8.39 4.22
CA ARG A 10 -12.52 -8.14 2.86
C ARG A 10 -11.36 -8.14 1.84
N LEU A 11 -10.25 -7.46 2.13
CA LEU A 11 -9.06 -7.47 1.28
C LEU A 11 -8.48 -8.89 1.12
N LYS A 12 -8.37 -9.65 2.21
CA LYS A 12 -7.87 -11.04 2.16
C LYS A 12 -8.78 -11.95 1.33
N GLU A 13 -10.08 -11.78 1.43
CA GLU A 13 -11.05 -12.55 0.64
C GLU A 13 -10.98 -12.18 -0.84
N GLY A 14 -10.87 -10.90 -1.17
CA GLY A 14 -10.66 -10.43 -2.52
C GLY A 14 -9.38 -11.00 -3.14
N ASN A 15 -8.27 -10.97 -2.40
CA ASN A 15 -7.02 -11.57 -2.89
C ASN A 15 -7.14 -13.09 -3.08
N ARG A 16 -7.86 -13.81 -2.21
CA ARG A 16 -8.13 -15.25 -2.45
C ARG A 16 -8.90 -15.49 -3.74
N ARG A 17 -9.91 -14.66 -4.07
CA ARG A 17 -10.63 -14.74 -5.34
C ARG A 17 -9.71 -14.47 -6.53
N PHE A 18 -8.85 -13.45 -6.44
CA PHE A 18 -7.85 -13.14 -7.47
C PHE A 18 -6.92 -14.34 -7.71
N VAL A 19 -6.35 -14.93 -6.66
CA VAL A 19 -5.44 -16.09 -6.74
C VAL A 19 -6.12 -17.33 -7.34
N SER A 20 -7.38 -17.56 -6.99
CA SER A 20 -8.13 -18.71 -7.50
C SER A 20 -8.80 -18.50 -8.86
N ALA A 21 -8.55 -17.32 -9.51
CA ALA A 21 -9.21 -16.94 -10.77
C ALA A 21 -10.75 -16.94 -10.70
N ALA A 22 -11.33 -16.67 -9.52
CA ALA A 22 -12.77 -16.63 -9.25
C ALA A 22 -13.21 -15.20 -8.84
N MET A 23 -12.70 -14.19 -9.55
CA MET A 23 -12.99 -12.78 -9.29
C MET A 23 -14.44 -12.42 -9.59
N ASN A 24 -15.01 -11.57 -8.74
CA ASN A 24 -16.38 -11.07 -8.90
C ASN A 24 -16.45 -9.80 -9.77
N HIS A 25 -15.31 -9.06 -9.90
CA HIS A 25 -15.24 -7.76 -10.61
C HIS A 25 -16.30 -6.76 -10.15
N PRO A 26 -16.44 -6.51 -8.83
CA PRO A 26 -17.49 -5.65 -8.30
C PRO A 26 -17.27 -4.19 -8.68
N HIS A 27 -18.36 -3.39 -8.68
CA HIS A 27 -18.30 -1.94 -8.76
C HIS A 27 -17.53 -1.38 -9.98
N GLN A 28 -17.67 -2.00 -11.16
CA GLN A 28 -16.99 -1.59 -12.39
C GLN A 28 -17.94 -1.03 -13.45
N ASP A 29 -19.23 -0.94 -13.15
CA ASP A 29 -20.30 -0.56 -14.07
C ASP A 29 -20.63 0.94 -14.03
N LYS A 30 -21.60 1.35 -14.88
CA LYS A 30 -22.08 2.73 -14.98
C LYS A 30 -22.88 3.13 -13.74
N GLU A 31 -23.62 2.20 -13.19
CA GLU A 31 -24.46 2.38 -12.01
C GLU A 31 -23.58 2.77 -10.82
N ARG A 32 -22.48 2.07 -10.61
CA ARG A 32 -21.52 2.40 -9.54
C ARG A 32 -20.88 3.78 -9.73
N ARG A 33 -20.52 4.16 -10.96
CA ARG A 33 -19.99 5.51 -11.23
C ARG A 33 -20.97 6.61 -10.84
N ASN A 34 -22.25 6.41 -11.14
CA ASN A 34 -23.30 7.35 -10.78
C ASN A 34 -23.50 7.44 -9.25
N GLU A 35 -23.41 6.31 -8.54
CA GLU A 35 -23.52 6.26 -7.07
C GLU A 35 -22.44 7.10 -6.39
N VAL A 36 -21.20 7.00 -6.87
CA VAL A 36 -20.05 7.65 -6.22
C VAL A 36 -19.70 9.03 -6.81
N GLU A 37 -20.46 9.53 -7.78
CA GLU A 37 -20.21 10.83 -8.43
C GLU A 37 -20.13 11.99 -7.42
N LYS A 38 -20.98 11.97 -6.39
CA LYS A 38 -21.10 13.05 -5.40
C LYS A 38 -20.21 12.88 -4.16
N GLY A 39 -19.47 11.79 -4.06
CA GLY A 39 -18.60 11.54 -2.92
C GLY A 39 -18.02 10.13 -2.90
N GLN A 40 -17.01 9.91 -2.07
CA GLN A 40 -16.35 8.63 -1.91
C GLN A 40 -16.36 8.17 -0.45
N GLN A 41 -16.45 6.87 -0.24
CA GLN A 41 -16.36 6.21 1.07
C GLN A 41 -15.52 4.95 0.96
N PRO A 42 -14.22 5.07 0.68
CA PRO A 42 -13.34 3.90 0.59
C PRO A 42 -13.26 3.21 1.95
N PHE A 43 -13.25 1.88 1.94
CA PHE A 43 -13.15 1.10 3.17
C PHE A 43 -11.71 0.84 3.62
N ALA A 44 -10.73 1.05 2.74
CA ALA A 44 -9.31 0.94 3.04
C ALA A 44 -8.49 1.89 2.15
N ALA A 45 -7.31 2.30 2.65
CA ALA A 45 -6.30 2.95 1.83
C ALA A 45 -5.15 1.98 1.54
N VAL A 46 -4.62 2.01 0.31
CA VAL A 46 -3.50 1.17 -0.10
C VAL A 46 -2.38 2.04 -0.66
N ILE A 47 -1.22 1.97 -0.03
CA ILE A 47 0.01 2.57 -0.55
C ILE A 47 0.80 1.47 -1.25
N CYS A 48 1.04 1.59 -2.55
CA CYS A 48 1.76 0.58 -3.29
C CYS A 48 2.72 1.16 -4.33
N CYS A 49 3.50 0.26 -4.94
CA CYS A 49 4.39 0.65 -6.03
C CYS A 49 3.59 1.08 -7.27
N SER A 50 4.17 2.02 -8.05
CA SER A 50 3.68 2.38 -9.38
C SER A 50 3.92 1.29 -10.44
N ASP A 51 4.53 0.16 -10.08
CA ASP A 51 4.74 -0.99 -10.96
C ASP A 51 3.41 -1.42 -11.60
N SER A 52 3.38 -1.51 -12.92
CA SER A 52 2.16 -1.80 -13.69
C SER A 52 1.53 -3.17 -13.39
N ARG A 53 2.28 -4.06 -12.75
CA ARG A 53 1.84 -5.41 -12.35
C ARG A 53 1.18 -5.45 -10.97
N VAL A 54 1.08 -4.30 -10.28
CA VAL A 54 0.59 -4.18 -8.90
C VAL A 54 -0.61 -3.24 -8.81
N PRO A 55 -1.72 -3.47 -9.53
CA PRO A 55 -2.95 -2.68 -9.42
C PRO A 55 -3.79 -3.15 -8.23
N PRO A 56 -3.90 -2.38 -7.13
CA PRO A 56 -4.55 -2.84 -5.90
C PRO A 56 -6.00 -3.29 -6.09
N GLU A 57 -6.78 -2.57 -6.91
CA GLU A 57 -8.17 -2.89 -7.15
C GLU A 57 -8.34 -4.29 -7.76
N ILE A 58 -7.41 -4.68 -8.65
CA ILE A 58 -7.43 -6.02 -9.27
C ILE A 58 -6.95 -7.07 -8.26
N LEU A 59 -5.84 -6.80 -7.54
CA LEU A 59 -5.25 -7.75 -6.59
C LEU A 59 -6.19 -8.12 -5.45
N PHE A 60 -7.08 -7.18 -5.07
CA PHE A 60 -8.04 -7.35 -4.01
C PHE A 60 -9.48 -7.58 -4.51
N ASP A 61 -9.67 -7.72 -5.84
CA ASP A 61 -10.98 -7.90 -6.48
C ASP A 61 -12.01 -6.88 -5.96
N GLU A 62 -11.65 -5.60 -6.06
CA GLU A 62 -12.44 -4.45 -5.66
C GLU A 62 -12.66 -3.50 -6.87
N GLY A 63 -13.49 -2.47 -6.71
CA GLY A 63 -13.86 -1.60 -7.81
C GLY A 63 -13.85 -0.12 -7.47
N ILE A 64 -14.57 0.66 -8.28
CA ILE A 64 -14.61 2.12 -8.22
C ILE A 64 -15.13 2.58 -6.85
N GLY A 65 -14.33 3.40 -6.14
CA GLY A 65 -14.69 3.99 -4.86
C GLY A 65 -14.50 3.09 -3.64
N ASP A 66 -14.03 1.83 -3.81
CA ASP A 66 -13.80 0.90 -2.71
C ASP A 66 -12.48 1.17 -1.98
N LEU A 67 -11.43 1.53 -2.71
CA LEU A 67 -10.10 1.77 -2.18
C LEU A 67 -9.64 3.22 -2.42
N PHE A 68 -8.91 3.77 -1.46
CA PHE A 68 -8.14 5.01 -1.62
C PHE A 68 -6.69 4.63 -1.94
N VAL A 69 -6.28 4.82 -3.19
CA VAL A 69 -5.01 4.29 -3.69
C VAL A 69 -3.96 5.38 -3.85
N ILE A 70 -2.78 5.17 -3.26
CA ILE A 70 -1.61 6.05 -3.36
C ILE A 70 -0.45 5.24 -3.96
N ARG A 71 0.10 5.69 -5.10
CA ARG A 71 1.12 4.92 -5.82
C ARG A 71 2.36 5.76 -6.11
N LEU A 72 3.50 5.29 -5.59
CA LEU A 72 4.83 5.81 -5.92
C LEU A 72 5.80 4.65 -6.16
N ALA A 73 6.80 4.87 -7.03
CA ALA A 73 7.82 3.86 -7.27
C ALA A 73 8.48 3.41 -5.97
N GLY A 74 8.47 2.09 -5.71
CA GLY A 74 9.00 1.51 -4.48
C GLY A 74 8.12 1.72 -3.24
N ASN A 75 6.83 1.99 -3.37
CA ASN A 75 5.90 2.23 -2.26
C ASN A 75 6.47 3.11 -1.13
N ILE A 76 7.28 4.12 -1.51
CA ILE A 76 7.89 5.06 -0.57
C ILE A 76 6.85 5.94 0.11
N VAL A 77 7.12 6.33 1.35
CA VAL A 77 6.30 7.27 2.12
C VAL A 77 7.03 8.61 2.23
N THR A 78 6.57 9.60 1.45
CA THR A 78 6.97 11.00 1.48
C THR A 78 5.96 11.83 2.27
N ASP A 79 6.20 13.12 2.42
CA ASP A 79 5.27 14.00 3.13
C ASP A 79 3.93 14.13 2.40
N GLU A 80 3.91 14.10 1.07
CA GLU A 80 2.68 14.10 0.26
C GLU A 80 1.88 12.80 0.43
N VAL A 81 2.57 11.67 0.60
CA VAL A 81 1.93 10.39 0.92
C VAL A 81 1.34 10.42 2.32
N ILE A 82 2.07 10.97 3.31
CA ILE A 82 1.55 11.15 4.67
C ILE A 82 0.30 12.02 4.64
N ALA A 83 0.34 13.18 3.98
CA ALA A 83 -0.82 14.06 3.85
C ALA A 83 -2.02 13.38 3.18
N SER A 84 -1.79 12.54 2.16
CA SER A 84 -2.84 11.77 1.50
C SER A 84 -3.45 10.73 2.44
N VAL A 85 -2.64 10.06 3.28
CA VAL A 85 -3.12 9.12 4.30
C VAL A 85 -3.88 9.83 5.41
N GLU A 86 -3.41 11.00 5.84
CA GLU A 86 -4.12 11.86 6.81
C GLU A 86 -5.48 12.27 6.27
N TYR A 87 -5.57 12.67 5.00
CA TYR A 87 -6.85 12.95 4.36
C TYR A 87 -7.78 11.74 4.36
N ALA A 88 -7.30 10.56 3.97
CA ALA A 88 -8.09 9.35 3.97
C ALA A 88 -8.58 8.97 5.38
N ALA A 89 -7.71 9.05 6.40
CA ALA A 89 -8.05 8.68 7.77
C ALA A 89 -8.94 9.71 8.47
N ALA A 90 -8.61 11.01 8.37
CA ALA A 90 -9.29 12.06 9.13
C ALA A 90 -10.55 12.58 8.44
N HIS A 91 -10.60 12.64 7.11
CA HIS A 91 -11.74 13.20 6.36
C HIS A 91 -12.64 12.14 5.74
N LEU A 92 -12.08 11.01 5.28
CA LEU A 92 -12.87 9.91 4.71
C LEU A 92 -13.14 8.80 5.72
N HIS A 93 -12.56 8.89 6.93
CA HIS A 93 -12.73 7.93 8.03
C HIS A 93 -12.36 6.49 7.63
N VAL A 94 -11.32 6.35 6.82
CA VAL A 94 -10.78 5.05 6.42
C VAL A 94 -10.17 4.36 7.65
N PRO A 95 -10.64 3.17 8.03
CA PRO A 95 -10.16 2.51 9.26
C PRO A 95 -8.88 1.69 9.07
N LEU A 96 -8.47 1.43 7.82
CA LEU A 96 -7.34 0.56 7.49
C LEU A 96 -6.45 1.17 6.42
N VAL A 97 -5.14 1.19 6.68
CA VAL A 97 -4.10 1.50 5.69
C VAL A 97 -3.22 0.28 5.48
N VAL A 98 -3.00 -0.10 4.23
CA VAL A 98 -2.09 -1.18 3.84
C VAL A 98 -0.91 -0.59 3.07
N VAL A 99 0.31 -0.80 3.57
CA VAL A 99 1.54 -0.50 2.83
C VAL A 99 1.98 -1.78 2.11
N LEU A 100 1.73 -1.82 0.81
CA LEU A 100 1.91 -2.99 -0.04
C LEU A 100 3.24 -2.92 -0.80
N GLY A 101 4.24 -3.66 -0.34
CA GLY A 101 5.43 -4.00 -1.10
C GLY A 101 5.16 -5.15 -2.08
N HIS A 102 6.10 -5.43 -2.99
CA HIS A 102 5.96 -6.56 -3.90
C HIS A 102 7.29 -7.19 -4.27
N ALA A 103 7.25 -8.46 -4.69
CA ALA A 103 8.41 -9.18 -5.19
C ALA A 103 8.97 -8.51 -6.46
N GLY A 104 10.28 -8.55 -6.62
CA GLY A 104 10.94 -8.08 -7.83
C GLY A 104 10.81 -6.57 -8.12
N CYS A 105 10.60 -5.74 -7.09
CA CYS A 105 10.43 -4.29 -7.21
C CYS A 105 11.62 -3.63 -7.91
N GLY A 106 11.34 -2.93 -9.03
CA GLY A 106 12.36 -2.23 -9.82
C GLY A 106 13.07 -1.12 -9.06
N ALA A 107 12.35 -0.35 -8.24
CA ALA A 107 12.93 0.72 -7.43
C ALA A 107 13.89 0.19 -6.37
N ILE A 108 13.57 -0.95 -5.73
CA ILE A 108 14.46 -1.62 -4.78
C ILE A 108 15.70 -2.18 -5.47
N LYS A 109 15.54 -2.81 -6.65
CA LYS A 109 16.69 -3.28 -7.45
C LYS A 109 17.60 -2.12 -7.85
N ALA A 110 17.03 -1.00 -8.28
CA ALA A 110 17.79 0.21 -8.60
C ALA A 110 18.54 0.74 -7.36
N ALA A 111 17.90 0.76 -6.18
CA ALA A 111 18.54 1.20 -4.95
C ALA A 111 19.67 0.27 -4.49
N LEU A 112 19.53 -1.04 -4.68
CA LEU A 112 20.60 -2.04 -4.40
C LEU A 112 21.80 -1.89 -5.33
N ALA A 113 21.58 -1.55 -6.60
CA ALA A 113 22.62 -1.37 -7.60
C ALA A 113 23.23 0.04 -7.60
N TYR A 114 22.74 0.96 -6.79
CA TYR A 114 23.13 2.36 -6.83
C TYR A 114 24.55 2.60 -6.36
N THR A 115 25.39 3.14 -7.23
CA THR A 115 26.82 3.41 -7.02
C THR A 115 27.12 4.89 -6.75
N GLY A 116 26.13 5.75 -6.67
CA GLY A 116 26.29 7.21 -6.49
C GLY A 116 26.08 8.00 -7.78
N GLU A 117 25.97 7.33 -8.92
CA GLU A 117 25.71 7.93 -10.23
C GLU A 117 24.32 7.53 -10.73
N ALA A 118 23.40 8.45 -10.76
CA ALA A 118 22.11 8.28 -11.40
C ALA A 118 21.63 9.60 -11.97
N GLU A 119 20.98 9.53 -13.11
CA GLU A 119 20.41 10.69 -13.78
C GLU A 119 19.12 11.17 -13.13
N GLY A 120 18.85 12.46 -13.19
CA GLY A 120 17.60 13.08 -12.79
C GLY A 120 17.26 12.89 -11.31
N HIS A 121 16.02 12.48 -11.03
CA HIS A 121 15.46 12.42 -9.67
C HIS A 121 15.49 11.00 -9.04
N ILE A 122 16.07 10.01 -9.69
CA ILE A 122 16.19 8.63 -9.13
C ILE A 122 16.85 8.60 -7.74
N PRO A 123 17.87 9.43 -7.45
CA PRO A 123 18.47 9.48 -6.11
C PRO A 123 17.48 9.77 -4.98
N THR A 124 16.36 10.47 -5.22
CA THR A 124 15.34 10.72 -4.20
C THR A 124 14.62 9.42 -3.76
N LEU A 125 14.34 8.52 -4.69
CA LEU A 125 13.79 7.19 -4.38
C LEU A 125 14.80 6.34 -3.60
N VAL A 126 16.05 6.34 -4.07
CA VAL A 126 17.14 5.59 -3.45
C VAL A 126 17.36 6.03 -1.99
N SER A 127 17.32 7.31 -1.70
CA SER A 127 17.52 7.86 -0.36
C SER A 127 16.49 7.33 0.65
N VAL A 128 15.23 7.16 0.22
CA VAL A 128 14.15 6.63 1.07
C VAL A 128 14.26 5.11 1.25
N ILE A 129 14.75 4.37 0.23
CA ILE A 129 14.87 2.91 0.27
C ILE A 129 16.14 2.47 1.00
N LYS A 130 17.24 3.22 0.91
CA LYS A 130 18.56 2.87 1.45
C LYS A 130 18.56 2.45 2.94
N PRO A 131 17.83 3.10 3.87
CA PRO A 131 17.74 2.63 5.25
C PRO A 131 17.18 1.21 5.37
N SER A 132 16.23 0.84 4.52
CA SER A 132 15.64 -0.52 4.50
C SER A 132 16.62 -1.58 3.99
N ILE A 133 17.52 -1.21 3.06
CA ILE A 133 18.62 -2.08 2.62
C ILE A 133 19.56 -2.35 3.79
N ALA A 134 19.92 -1.32 4.55
CA ALA A 134 20.81 -1.44 5.70
C ALA A 134 20.19 -2.28 6.84
N ALA A 135 18.87 -2.21 7.02
CA ALA A 135 18.13 -2.94 8.04
C ALA A 135 17.79 -4.40 7.63
N SER A 136 17.91 -4.74 6.34
CA SER A 136 17.59 -6.08 5.85
C SER A 136 18.74 -7.05 6.15
N ALA A 137 18.42 -8.20 6.75
CA ALA A 137 19.39 -9.27 6.99
C ALA A 137 19.83 -9.93 5.66
N GLY A 138 18.94 -10.03 4.69
CA GLY A 138 19.22 -10.44 3.31
C GLY A 138 19.43 -9.22 2.42
N ARG A 139 20.40 -9.28 1.51
CA ARG A 139 20.65 -8.21 0.53
C ARG A 139 19.97 -8.46 -0.82
N ASP A 140 19.06 -9.41 -0.88
CA ASP A 140 18.23 -9.63 -2.05
C ASP A 140 17.02 -8.67 -2.08
N ALA A 141 16.50 -8.43 -3.27
CA ALA A 141 15.43 -7.45 -3.46
C ALA A 141 14.13 -7.82 -2.73
N ASP A 142 13.88 -9.11 -2.50
CA ASP A 142 12.66 -9.58 -1.85
C ASP A 142 12.70 -9.35 -0.33
N SER A 143 13.81 -9.72 0.30
CA SER A 143 14.06 -9.43 1.72
C SER A 143 13.98 -7.93 2.02
N VAL A 144 14.58 -7.10 1.16
CA VAL A 144 14.51 -5.64 1.28
C VAL A 144 13.08 -5.13 1.10
N ALA A 145 12.30 -5.69 0.16
CA ALA A 145 10.92 -5.27 -0.06
C ALA A 145 10.04 -5.47 1.17
N ARG A 146 10.20 -6.60 1.89
CA ARG A 146 9.49 -6.87 3.15
C ARG A 146 9.85 -5.86 4.23
N VAL A 147 11.15 -5.66 4.47
CA VAL A 147 11.65 -4.68 5.46
C VAL A 147 11.20 -3.27 5.09
N HIS A 148 11.23 -2.90 3.80
CA HIS A 148 10.84 -1.59 3.35
C HIS A 148 9.35 -1.31 3.57
N ALA A 149 8.46 -2.24 3.21
CA ALA A 149 7.04 -2.10 3.47
C ALA A 149 6.75 -1.91 4.97
N THR A 150 7.41 -2.69 5.84
CA THR A 150 7.28 -2.53 7.30
C THR A 150 7.80 -1.19 7.79
N SER A 151 8.98 -0.76 7.33
CA SER A 151 9.55 0.55 7.69
C SER A 151 8.65 1.72 7.27
N MET A 152 8.03 1.64 6.10
CA MET A 152 7.09 2.67 5.62
C MET A 152 5.79 2.67 6.44
N ALA A 153 5.27 1.51 6.81
CA ALA A 153 4.13 1.39 7.73
C ALA A 153 4.46 2.00 9.11
N ASP A 154 5.65 1.73 9.64
CA ASP A 154 6.11 2.29 10.91
C ASP A 154 6.29 3.81 10.87
N LYS A 155 6.76 4.35 9.74
CA LYS A 155 6.83 5.79 9.53
C LYS A 155 5.45 6.43 9.66
N LEU A 156 4.42 5.84 9.05
CA LEU A 156 3.05 6.32 9.14
C LEU A 156 2.49 6.19 10.57
N ARG A 157 2.68 5.04 11.24
CA ARG A 157 2.21 4.81 12.62
C ARG A 157 2.75 5.84 13.61
N LYS A 158 3.96 6.36 13.36
CA LYS A 158 4.64 7.36 14.21
C LYS A 158 4.38 8.79 13.78
N SER A 159 3.69 9.02 12.66
CA SER A 159 3.45 10.36 12.14
C SER A 159 2.49 11.16 13.03
N THR A 160 2.93 12.31 13.44
CA THR A 160 2.17 13.30 14.21
C THR A 160 1.88 14.53 13.35
N PRO A 161 0.83 15.30 13.62
CA PRO A 161 -0.06 15.19 14.78
C PRO A 161 -1.28 14.27 14.59
N LEU A 162 -1.60 13.78 13.38
CA LEU A 162 -2.89 13.15 13.09
C LEU A 162 -2.87 11.62 13.16
N LEU A 163 -1.93 10.94 12.48
CA LEU A 163 -1.99 9.48 12.35
C LEU A 163 -1.71 8.74 13.66
N LYS A 164 -0.66 9.15 14.38
CA LYS A 164 -0.30 8.48 15.64
C LYS A 164 -1.45 8.45 16.66
N PRO A 165 -2.17 9.55 16.96
CA PRO A 165 -3.33 9.51 17.84
C PRO A 165 -4.45 8.59 17.38
N LEU A 166 -4.72 8.51 16.05
CA LEU A 166 -5.72 7.59 15.49
C LEU A 166 -5.30 6.12 15.66
N VAL A 167 -4.01 5.82 15.50
CA VAL A 167 -3.47 4.47 15.74
C VAL A 167 -3.52 4.12 17.23
N ASP A 168 -3.10 5.04 18.11
CA ASP A 168 -3.10 4.82 19.56
C ASP A 168 -4.52 4.56 20.10
N SER A 169 -5.53 5.26 19.56
CA SER A 169 -6.95 5.07 19.91
C SER A 169 -7.62 3.87 19.23
N ARG A 170 -6.89 3.15 18.35
CA ARG A 170 -7.41 2.04 17.52
C ARG A 170 -8.51 2.45 16.52
N ALA A 171 -8.64 3.74 16.24
CA ALA A 171 -9.52 4.22 15.18
C ALA A 171 -8.95 3.96 13.78
N LEU A 172 -7.62 3.80 13.67
CA LEU A 172 -6.90 3.48 12.44
C LEU A 172 -5.94 2.31 12.67
N ALA A 173 -6.01 1.29 11.82
CA ALA A 173 -4.97 0.27 11.71
C ALA A 173 -4.09 0.54 10.50
N ILE A 174 -2.77 0.40 10.66
CA ILE A 174 -1.80 0.49 9.57
C ILE A 174 -1.00 -0.81 9.54
N VAL A 175 -1.07 -1.54 8.44
CA VAL A 175 -0.38 -2.82 8.28
C VAL A 175 0.57 -2.77 7.09
N SER A 176 1.62 -3.59 7.12
CA SER A 176 2.45 -3.84 5.95
C SER A 176 2.06 -5.17 5.29
N ALA A 177 2.24 -5.23 3.97
CA ALA A 177 1.94 -6.42 3.19
C ALA A 177 2.96 -6.58 2.06
N ARG A 178 3.04 -7.81 1.52
CA ARG A 178 3.86 -8.12 0.36
C ARG A 178 3.05 -8.92 -0.66
N TYR A 179 3.04 -8.43 -1.89
CA TYR A 179 2.48 -9.11 -3.04
C TYR A 179 3.53 -9.95 -3.76
N ASP A 180 3.23 -11.20 -3.99
CA ASP A 180 4.05 -12.11 -4.78
C ASP A 180 3.57 -12.16 -6.22
N LEU A 181 4.43 -11.71 -7.15
CA LEU A 181 4.09 -11.63 -8.58
C LEU A 181 3.88 -12.99 -9.25
N HIS A 182 4.43 -14.06 -8.69
CA HIS A 182 4.33 -15.40 -9.26
C HIS A 182 3.05 -16.11 -8.83
N THR A 183 2.74 -16.03 -7.56
CA THR A 183 1.58 -16.74 -6.96
C THR A 183 0.31 -15.91 -6.92
N GLY A 184 0.42 -14.59 -7.03
CA GLY A 184 -0.70 -13.66 -6.83
C GLY A 184 -1.07 -13.43 -5.37
N ILE A 185 -0.38 -14.05 -4.42
CA ILE A 185 -0.70 -13.98 -2.98
C ILE A 185 -0.22 -12.66 -2.39
N VAL A 186 -1.08 -12.04 -1.58
CA VAL A 186 -0.74 -10.93 -0.70
C VAL A 186 -0.61 -11.46 0.74
N GLU A 187 0.61 -11.43 1.25
CA GLU A 187 0.95 -11.76 2.64
C GLU A 187 0.88 -10.49 3.49
N ILE A 188 0.00 -10.47 4.50
CA ILE A 188 -0.07 -9.38 5.48
C ILE A 188 0.92 -9.69 6.60
N ALA A 189 1.81 -8.74 6.89
CA ALA A 189 2.69 -8.86 8.05
C ALA A 189 1.91 -8.51 9.34
N PRO A 190 2.24 -9.17 10.45
CA PRO A 190 1.60 -8.91 11.73
C PRO A 190 1.87 -7.50 12.27
#